data_5848c975907ddbe0d62db9052f52f76c
#
_entry.id   5848c975907ddbe0d62db9052f52f76c
#
_cell.length_a   1.000
_cell.length_b   1.000
_cell.length_c   1.000
_cell.angle_alpha   90.00
_cell.angle_beta   90.00
_cell.angle_gamma   90.00
#
_symmetry.space_group_name_H-M   'P 1'
#
loop_
_entity.id
_entity.type
_entity.pdbx_description
1 polymer ?
#
loop_
_entity_poly.entity_id
_entity_poly.type
_entity_poly.pdbx_seq_one_letter_code
_entity_poly.pdbx_strand_id
1 'polypeptide(L)'
;NEQKSEELMFSKFEMIFSKYADVPLIARKALGPKWREASKPQRTAYVSAFRGYMARYYGKRFEDFLGSKIIVLNSRKTSGGFLVNSDIVLTDGSSYQAQWHVIDARGKFLMYNLFLEGVSVLSDVRVQIGSMLDKRGGSIDKLTAYLNTAA
;
A
#
# COMPACT_ATOMS: atom_id res chain seq x y z
N ASN A 1 26.77 -4.08 -0.36
CA ASN A 1 26.41 -5.21 -1.20
C ASN A 1 24.91 -5.15 -1.57
N GLU A 2 24.46 -6.07 -2.37
CA GLU A 2 23.08 -6.10 -2.83
C GLU A 2 22.05 -6.19 -1.70
N GLN A 3 22.34 -7.02 -0.69
CA GLN A 3 21.46 -7.20 0.46
C GLN A 3 21.29 -5.92 1.27
N LYS A 4 22.36 -5.17 1.51
CA LYS A 4 22.30 -3.87 2.19
C LYS A 4 21.54 -2.85 1.36
N SER A 5 21.70 -2.87 0.04
CA SER A 5 20.96 -1.99 -0.87
C SER A 5 19.47 -2.29 -0.84
N GLU A 6 19.07 -3.57 -0.81
CA GLU A 6 17.67 -3.98 -0.70
C GLU A 6 17.06 -3.54 0.63
N GLU A 7 17.76 -3.78 1.74
CA GLU A 7 17.29 -3.36 3.07
C GLU A 7 17.10 -1.85 3.14
N LEU A 8 18.03 -1.08 2.58
CA LEU A 8 17.93 0.37 2.54
C LEU A 8 16.72 0.81 1.71
N MET A 9 16.48 0.16 0.59
CA MET A 9 15.32 0.45 -0.28
C MET A 9 14.00 0.15 0.44
N PHE A 10 13.91 -0.98 1.15
CA PHE A 10 12.74 -1.32 1.94
C PHE A 10 12.48 -0.28 3.04
N SER A 11 13.52 0.15 3.74
CA SER A 11 13.41 1.17 4.78
C SER A 11 12.93 2.50 4.22
N LYS A 12 13.44 2.91 3.07
CA LYS A 12 13.03 4.14 2.39
C LYS A 12 11.58 4.04 1.92
N PHE A 13 11.19 2.91 1.33
CA PHE A 13 9.82 2.70 0.88
C PHE A 13 8.86 2.72 2.07
N GLU A 14 9.19 2.03 3.16
CA GLU A 14 8.36 2.00 4.36
C GLU A 14 8.15 3.40 4.93
N MET A 15 9.21 4.22 4.96
CA MET A 15 9.14 5.59 5.45
C MET A 15 8.22 6.45 4.58
N ILE A 16 8.36 6.36 3.26
CA ILE A 16 7.53 7.10 2.30
C ILE A 16 6.08 6.63 2.39
N PHE A 17 5.87 5.33 2.42
CA PHE A 17 4.54 4.72 2.53
C PHE A 17 3.85 5.17 3.81
N SER A 18 4.55 5.14 4.93
CA SER A 18 4.01 5.57 6.23
C SER A 18 3.68 7.05 6.28
N LYS A 19 4.42 7.88 5.53
CA LYS A 19 4.24 9.34 5.54
C LYS A 19 3.10 9.79 4.62
N TYR A 20 2.96 9.17 3.44
CA TYR A 20 2.06 9.66 2.39
C TYR A 20 0.82 8.78 2.20
N ALA A 21 0.80 7.58 2.73
CA ALA A 21 -0.34 6.67 2.64
C ALA A 21 -1.00 6.52 4.01
N ASP A 22 -2.32 6.32 3.99
CA ASP A 22 -3.07 5.96 5.20
C ASP A 22 -2.96 4.46 5.43
N VAL A 23 -1.84 4.03 5.99
CA VAL A 23 -1.53 2.61 6.16
C VAL A 23 -2.58 1.87 7.00
N PRO A 24 -3.03 2.41 8.15
CA PRO A 24 -4.09 1.72 8.91
C PRO A 24 -5.37 1.53 8.11
N LEU A 25 -5.78 2.52 7.31
CA LEU A 25 -6.98 2.42 6.49
C LEU A 25 -6.80 1.38 5.38
N ILE A 26 -5.66 1.38 4.70
CA ILE A 26 -5.35 0.40 3.65
C ILE A 26 -5.33 -1.02 4.24
N ALA A 27 -4.67 -1.21 5.36
CA ALA A 27 -4.59 -2.49 6.05
C ALA A 27 -5.99 -3.02 6.44
N ARG A 28 -6.83 -2.13 6.99
CA ARG A 28 -8.21 -2.46 7.35
C ARG A 28 -9.03 -2.88 6.14
N LYS A 29 -8.94 -2.11 5.05
CA LYS A 29 -9.68 -2.42 3.82
C LYS A 29 -9.20 -3.74 3.20
N ALA A 30 -7.92 -4.02 3.28
CA ALA A 30 -7.35 -5.28 2.78
C ALA A 30 -7.81 -6.49 3.58
N LEU A 31 -7.97 -6.35 4.90
CA LEU A 31 -8.44 -7.44 5.75
C LEU A 31 -9.94 -7.71 5.57
N GLY A 32 -10.70 -6.65 5.26
CA GLY A 32 -12.13 -6.74 5.03
C GLY A 32 -12.92 -6.98 6.33
N PRO A 33 -14.02 -7.77 6.26
CA PRO A 33 -14.93 -7.95 7.42
C PRO A 33 -14.27 -8.50 8.67
N LYS A 34 -13.20 -9.27 8.53
CA LYS A 34 -12.44 -9.82 9.66
C LYS A 34 -11.89 -8.75 10.60
N TRP A 35 -11.70 -7.52 10.10
CA TRP A 35 -11.27 -6.42 10.94
C TRP A 35 -12.18 -6.20 12.14
N ARG A 36 -13.49 -6.36 11.94
CA ARG A 36 -14.48 -6.14 13.01
C ARG A 36 -14.37 -7.18 14.12
N GLU A 37 -13.92 -8.39 13.80
CA GLU A 37 -13.75 -9.48 14.74
C GLU A 37 -12.44 -9.38 15.53
N ALA A 38 -11.49 -8.59 15.05
CA ALA A 38 -10.19 -8.46 15.68
C ALA A 38 -10.25 -7.60 16.93
N SER A 39 -9.51 -8.01 17.96
CA SER A 39 -9.29 -7.21 19.16
C SER A 39 -8.37 -6.02 18.82
N LYS A 40 -8.33 -5.05 19.72
CA LYS A 40 -7.44 -3.87 19.54
C LYS A 40 -5.98 -4.28 19.44
N PRO A 41 -5.43 -5.16 20.32
CA PRO A 41 -4.06 -5.64 20.14
C PRO A 41 -3.82 -6.38 18.84
N GLN A 42 -4.78 -7.19 18.37
CA GLN A 42 -4.68 -7.89 17.09
C GLN A 42 -4.62 -6.91 15.92
N ARG A 43 -5.43 -5.86 15.94
CA ARG A 43 -5.43 -4.82 14.91
C ARG A 43 -4.09 -4.11 14.86
N THR A 44 -3.55 -3.73 16.01
CA THR A 44 -2.26 -3.04 16.09
C THR A 44 -1.13 -3.92 15.54
N ALA A 45 -1.09 -5.18 15.94
CA ALA A 45 -0.08 -6.14 15.46
C ALA A 45 -0.22 -6.39 13.96
N TYR A 46 -1.44 -6.55 13.47
CA TYR A 46 -1.72 -6.75 12.05
C TYR A 46 -1.28 -5.56 11.20
N VAL A 47 -1.63 -4.34 11.60
CA VAL A 47 -1.25 -3.12 10.85
C VAL A 47 0.27 -3.00 10.75
N SER A 48 0.98 -3.25 11.84
CA SER A 48 2.44 -3.23 11.85
C SER A 48 3.04 -4.29 10.90
N ALA A 49 2.53 -5.51 10.96
CA ALA A 49 2.97 -6.60 10.09
C ALA A 49 2.64 -6.31 8.62
N PHE A 50 1.46 -5.76 8.34
CA PHE A 50 1.03 -5.34 7.01
C PHE A 50 1.97 -4.28 6.43
N ARG A 51 2.32 -3.26 7.22
CA ARG A 51 3.25 -2.21 6.79
C ARG A 51 4.59 -2.79 6.36
N GLY A 52 5.16 -3.68 7.16
CA GLY A 52 6.42 -4.34 6.83
C GLY A 52 6.34 -5.23 5.60
N TYR A 53 5.24 -5.99 5.47
CA TYR A 53 5.00 -6.81 4.28
C TYR A 53 4.91 -5.97 3.01
N MET A 54 4.13 -4.90 3.05
CA MET A 54 4.00 -3.98 1.91
C MET A 54 5.34 -3.38 1.51
N ALA A 55 6.16 -3.01 2.49
CA ALA A 55 7.48 -2.46 2.23
C ALA A 55 8.38 -3.48 1.53
N ARG A 56 8.37 -4.72 1.97
CA ARG A 56 9.19 -5.78 1.35
C ARG A 56 8.67 -6.16 -0.04
N TYR A 57 7.36 -6.31 -0.17
CA TYR A 57 6.75 -6.73 -1.44
C TYR A 57 6.84 -5.66 -2.52
N TYR A 58 6.41 -4.43 -2.20
CA TYR A 58 6.42 -3.34 -3.16
C TYR A 58 7.76 -2.60 -3.22
N GLY A 59 8.57 -2.66 -2.16
CA GLY A 59 9.89 -2.06 -2.16
C GLY A 59 10.79 -2.59 -3.27
N LYS A 60 10.72 -3.87 -3.56
CA LYS A 60 11.45 -4.47 -4.68
C LYS A 60 11.02 -3.89 -6.01
N ARG A 61 9.73 -3.61 -6.17
CA ARG A 61 9.16 -3.08 -7.40
C ARG A 61 9.32 -1.58 -7.51
N PHE A 62 9.55 -0.91 -6.39
CA PHE A 62 9.76 0.55 -6.34
C PHE A 62 11.01 0.96 -7.13
N GLU A 63 11.99 0.08 -7.23
CA GLU A 63 13.23 0.34 -7.98
C GLU A 63 12.92 0.72 -9.43
N ASP A 64 11.91 0.09 -10.04
CA ASP A 64 11.52 0.36 -11.42
C ASP A 64 10.98 1.78 -11.60
N PHE A 65 10.53 2.40 -10.52
CA PHE A 65 9.98 3.75 -10.53
C PHE A 65 10.96 4.82 -10.06
N LEU A 66 12.19 4.44 -9.67
CA LEU A 66 13.21 5.41 -9.29
C LEU A 66 13.57 6.29 -10.49
N GLY A 67 13.58 7.60 -10.27
CA GLY A 67 13.85 8.58 -11.33
C GLY A 67 12.66 8.85 -12.24
N SER A 68 11.50 8.25 -12.01
CA SER A 68 10.30 8.55 -12.77
C SER A 68 9.80 9.96 -12.46
N LYS A 69 9.04 10.53 -13.41
CA LYS A 69 8.36 11.82 -13.22
C LYS A 69 6.88 11.59 -13.09
N ILE A 70 6.26 12.31 -12.16
CA ILE A 70 4.81 12.28 -11.99
C ILE A 70 4.28 13.61 -12.53
N ILE A 71 3.48 13.54 -13.59
CA ILE A 71 2.87 14.71 -14.22
C ILE A 71 1.39 14.71 -13.86
N VAL A 72 1.01 15.65 -13.01
CA VAL A 72 -0.40 15.80 -12.61
C VAL A 72 -1.16 16.42 -13.77
N LEU A 73 -2.22 15.75 -14.22
CA LEU A 73 -3.06 16.21 -15.32
C LEU A 73 -4.24 17.01 -14.83
N ASN A 74 -4.96 16.48 -13.84
CA ASN A 74 -6.12 17.13 -13.24
C ASN A 74 -6.44 16.49 -11.91
N SER A 75 -7.33 17.14 -11.17
CA SER A 75 -7.86 16.60 -9.93
C SER A 75 -9.33 17.00 -9.80
N ARG A 76 -10.10 16.20 -9.07
CA ARG A 76 -11.48 16.58 -8.71
C ARG A 76 -11.74 16.25 -7.25
N LYS A 77 -12.56 17.08 -6.64
CA LYS A 77 -12.97 16.90 -5.27
C LYS A 77 -13.98 15.76 -5.15
N THR A 78 -13.81 14.95 -4.11
CA THR A 78 -14.75 13.87 -3.78
C THR A 78 -15.27 14.09 -2.36
N SER A 79 -16.21 13.25 -1.93
CA SER A 79 -16.66 13.26 -0.55
C SER A 79 -15.51 12.80 0.36
N GLY A 80 -14.90 13.73 1.06
CA GLY A 80 -13.82 13.47 2.01
C GLY A 80 -12.40 13.52 1.45
N GLY A 81 -12.23 13.89 0.16
CA GLY A 81 -10.88 13.95 -0.40
C GLY A 81 -10.84 14.35 -1.87
N PHE A 82 -9.92 13.76 -2.61
CA PHE A 82 -9.66 14.07 -4.01
C PHE A 82 -9.31 12.82 -4.82
N LEU A 83 -9.63 12.86 -6.10
CA LEU A 83 -9.06 11.98 -7.12
C LEU A 83 -8.06 12.80 -7.93
N VAL A 84 -6.83 12.32 -8.03
CA VAL A 84 -5.78 12.99 -8.79
C VAL A 84 -5.37 12.10 -9.95
N ASN A 85 -5.53 12.60 -11.17
CA ASN A 85 -5.08 11.91 -12.38
C ASN A 85 -3.69 12.38 -12.76
N SER A 86 -2.81 11.44 -13.08
CA SER A 86 -1.42 11.74 -13.42
C SER A 86 -0.90 10.74 -14.45
N ASP A 87 0.21 11.12 -15.09
CA ASP A 87 1.06 10.21 -15.84
C ASP A 87 2.34 9.99 -15.05
N ILE A 88 2.74 8.72 -14.94
CA ILE A 88 4.05 8.36 -14.40
C ILE A 88 4.94 8.03 -15.60
N VAL A 89 5.97 8.84 -15.81
CA VAL A 89 6.91 8.66 -16.92
C VAL A 89 8.20 8.08 -16.38
N LEU A 90 8.52 6.86 -16.81
CA LEU A 90 9.73 6.16 -16.38
C LEU A 90 10.96 6.67 -17.14
N THR A 91 12.14 6.32 -16.63
CA THR A 91 13.41 6.74 -17.23
C THR A 91 13.62 6.20 -18.63
N ASP A 92 13.00 5.07 -18.99
CA ASP A 92 13.08 4.49 -20.34
C ASP A 92 12.09 5.12 -21.32
N GLY A 93 11.30 6.12 -20.87
CA GLY A 93 10.31 6.82 -21.69
C GLY A 93 8.91 6.18 -21.68
N SER A 94 8.74 5.02 -21.09
CA SER A 94 7.41 4.44 -20.93
C SER A 94 6.58 5.26 -19.97
N SER A 95 5.26 5.25 -20.15
CA SER A 95 4.33 6.07 -19.38
C SER A 95 3.15 5.21 -18.92
N TYR A 96 2.73 5.44 -17.68
CA TYR A 96 1.57 4.77 -17.08
C TYR A 96 0.60 5.80 -16.54
N GLN A 97 -0.69 5.57 -16.77
CA GLN A 97 -1.74 6.38 -16.17
C GLN A 97 -1.94 5.95 -14.73
N ALA A 98 -1.91 6.92 -13.82
CA ALA A 98 -2.11 6.68 -12.40
C ALA A 98 -3.20 7.59 -11.87
N GLN A 99 -4.19 6.98 -11.20
CA GLN A 99 -5.22 7.73 -10.49
C GLN A 99 -5.04 7.50 -8.99
N TRP A 100 -4.81 8.58 -8.28
CA TRP A 100 -4.55 8.55 -6.83
C TRP A 100 -5.84 8.89 -6.10
N HIS A 101 -6.24 8.01 -5.18
CA HIS A 101 -7.36 8.25 -4.28
C HIS A 101 -6.82 8.79 -2.97
N VAL A 102 -7.14 10.04 -2.68
CA VAL A 102 -6.62 10.79 -1.54
C VAL A 102 -7.75 11.12 -0.58
N ILE A 103 -7.51 10.92 0.70
CA ILE A 103 -8.45 11.25 1.77
C ILE A 103 -7.89 12.37 2.63
N ASP A 104 -8.77 13.25 3.12
CA ASP A 104 -8.41 14.24 4.13
C ASP A 104 -8.49 13.58 5.50
N ALA A 105 -7.33 13.28 6.07
CA ALA A 105 -7.21 12.68 7.39
C ALA A 105 -6.80 13.78 8.40
N ARG A 106 -7.77 14.52 8.89
CA ARG A 106 -7.58 15.60 9.88
C ARG A 106 -6.57 16.65 9.43
N GLY A 107 -6.74 17.16 8.20
CA GLY A 107 -5.88 18.19 7.64
C GLY A 107 -4.64 17.66 6.93
N LYS A 108 -4.42 16.35 6.96
CA LYS A 108 -3.38 15.69 6.14
C LYS A 108 -4.04 14.98 4.99
N PHE A 109 -3.49 15.19 3.80
CA PHE A 109 -3.95 14.46 2.61
C PHE A 109 -3.12 13.19 2.46
N LEU A 110 -3.77 12.04 2.61
CA LEU A 110 -3.11 10.74 2.53
C LEU A 110 -3.74 9.89 1.43
N MET A 111 -2.89 9.18 0.70
CA MET A 111 -3.34 8.23 -0.32
C MET A 111 -3.85 6.96 0.35
N TYR A 112 -4.97 6.43 -0.14
CA TYR A 112 -5.46 5.13 0.32
C TYR A 112 -5.65 4.12 -0.81
N ASN A 113 -5.61 4.54 -2.06
CA ASN A 113 -5.62 3.64 -3.22
C ASN A 113 -4.94 4.31 -4.41
N LEU A 114 -4.47 3.46 -5.31
CA LEU A 114 -3.86 3.85 -6.57
C LEU A 114 -4.40 2.93 -7.67
N PHE A 115 -4.89 3.53 -8.74
CA PHE A 115 -5.25 2.80 -9.96
C PHE A 115 -4.12 3.01 -10.98
N LEU A 116 -3.46 1.93 -11.37
CA LEU A 116 -2.44 1.93 -12.43
C LEU A 116 -3.05 1.31 -13.67
N GLU A 117 -3.13 2.08 -14.75
CA GLU A 117 -3.75 1.63 -16.01
C GLU A 117 -5.15 1.02 -15.77
N GLY A 118 -5.93 1.65 -14.89
CA GLY A 118 -7.26 1.21 -14.56
C GLY A 118 -7.36 0.04 -13.58
N VAL A 119 -6.22 -0.48 -13.09
CA VAL A 119 -6.20 -1.61 -12.15
C VAL A 119 -5.98 -1.10 -10.73
N SER A 120 -6.90 -1.44 -9.82
CA SER A 120 -6.82 -1.05 -8.41
C SER A 120 -5.76 -1.86 -7.67
N VAL A 121 -4.75 -1.17 -7.16
CA VAL A 121 -3.72 -1.79 -6.33
C VAL A 121 -4.32 -2.32 -5.02
N LEU A 122 -5.25 -1.57 -4.43
CA LEU A 122 -5.92 -2.02 -3.20
C LEU A 122 -6.70 -3.32 -3.41
N SER A 123 -7.37 -3.47 -4.56
CA SER A 123 -8.08 -4.71 -4.88
C SER A 123 -7.14 -5.91 -4.97
N ASP A 124 -5.97 -5.73 -5.58
CA ASP A 124 -4.94 -6.78 -5.64
C ASP A 124 -4.44 -7.15 -4.25
N VAL A 125 -4.14 -6.16 -3.43
CA VAL A 125 -3.69 -6.38 -2.05
C VAL A 125 -4.76 -7.12 -1.25
N ARG A 126 -6.01 -6.75 -1.44
CA ARG A 126 -7.14 -7.37 -0.78
C ARG A 126 -7.26 -8.86 -1.11
N VAL A 127 -7.06 -9.20 -2.39
CA VAL A 127 -7.06 -10.61 -2.84
C VAL A 127 -5.91 -11.38 -2.21
N GLN A 128 -4.72 -10.79 -2.16
CA GLN A 128 -3.54 -11.42 -1.55
C GLN A 128 -3.76 -11.68 -0.06
N ILE A 129 -4.19 -10.68 0.68
CA ILE A 129 -4.43 -10.80 2.13
C ILE A 129 -5.54 -11.81 2.41
N GLY A 130 -6.61 -11.76 1.64
CA GLY A 130 -7.73 -12.72 1.79
C GLY A 130 -7.28 -14.16 1.57
N SER A 131 -6.47 -14.40 0.54
CA SER A 131 -5.92 -15.73 0.26
C SER A 131 -5.01 -16.21 1.40
N MET A 132 -4.14 -15.35 1.90
CA MET A 132 -3.24 -15.68 3.01
C MET A 132 -4.02 -16.00 4.29
N LEU A 133 -5.09 -15.25 4.55
CA LEU A 133 -5.97 -15.47 5.71
C LEU A 133 -6.70 -16.81 5.61
N ASP A 134 -7.26 -17.10 4.43
CA ASP A 134 -8.00 -18.36 4.19
C ASP A 134 -7.09 -19.57 4.37
N LYS A 135 -5.87 -19.51 3.88
CA LYS A 135 -4.88 -20.59 4.06
C LYS A 135 -4.53 -20.84 5.52
N ARG A 136 -4.83 -19.89 6.38
CA ARG A 136 -4.58 -19.95 7.83
C ARG A 136 -5.86 -20.12 8.64
N GLY A 137 -6.91 -20.63 8.01
CA GLY A 137 -8.17 -20.92 8.65
C GLY A 137 -8.90 -19.69 9.18
N GLY A 138 -8.64 -18.51 8.62
CA GLY A 138 -9.25 -17.25 9.07
C GLY A 138 -8.64 -16.69 10.35
N SER A 139 -7.48 -17.19 10.79
CA SER A 139 -6.81 -16.72 12.00
C SER A 139 -6.01 -15.45 11.73
N ILE A 140 -6.41 -14.36 12.36
CA ILE A 140 -5.72 -13.05 12.24
C ILE A 140 -4.31 -13.15 12.84
N ASP A 141 -4.15 -13.87 13.95
CA ASP A 141 -2.83 -14.03 14.59
C ASP A 141 -1.85 -14.79 13.69
N LYS A 142 -2.32 -15.83 13.03
CA LYS A 142 -1.49 -16.61 12.10
C LYS A 142 -1.15 -15.79 10.85
N LEU A 143 -2.11 -15.00 10.36
CA LEU A 143 -1.87 -14.08 9.24
C LEU A 143 -0.79 -13.07 9.62
N THR A 144 -0.90 -12.45 10.79
CA THR A 144 0.05 -11.46 11.28
C THR A 144 1.46 -12.06 11.37
N ALA A 145 1.60 -13.24 11.94
CA ALA A 145 2.87 -13.94 12.02
C ALA A 145 3.47 -14.22 10.63
N TYR A 146 2.63 -14.63 9.68
CA TYR A 146 3.06 -14.87 8.30
C TYR A 146 3.54 -13.58 7.62
N LEU A 147 2.79 -12.48 7.77
CA LEU A 147 3.15 -11.20 7.17
C LEU A 147 4.48 -10.66 7.69
N ASN A 148 4.83 -10.97 8.93
CA ASN A 148 6.11 -10.55 9.50
C ASN A 148 7.32 -11.21 8.83
N THR A 149 7.14 -12.32 8.15
CA THR A 149 8.21 -13.09 7.50
C THR A 149 8.11 -13.14 5.99
N ALA A 150 6.92 -12.90 5.44
CA ALA A 150 6.66 -12.97 4.00
C ALA A 150 7.24 -11.77 3.26
N ALA A 151 7.61 -12.00 1.99
CA ALA A 151 8.05 -10.93 1.11
C ALA A 151 7.75 -11.23 -0.35
#